data_7efb08de66e06ef77f5b3352f6c373d8
#
_entry.id   7efb08de66e06ef77f5b3352f6c373d8
#
_cell.length_a   1.000
_cell.length_b   1.000
_cell.length_c   1.000
_cell.angle_alpha   90.00
_cell.angle_beta   90.00
_cell.angle_gamma   90.00
#
_symmetry.space_group_name_H-M   'P 1'
#
loop_
_entity.id
_entity.type
_entity.pdbx_description
1 polymer ?
#
loop_
_entity_poly.entity_id
_entity_poly.type
_entity_poly.pdbx_seq_one_letter_code
_entity_poly.pdbx_strand_id
1 'polypeptide(L)'
;MIFLILTMAMGIFSAETAHTINRNAEDKIQYVNGADVIVAEDWAERAFGTAGVDDAEIVFTEPDFTKYHDMDEDALMTKVLYRGNVGIAGASSIKSSLLGINTKEFGEVANMKDGLLSEHWYHYLNAMSQDPEGVLVSTSFRDELGYKLGDRISFRENNSDTIRGVIYGFVDYWPGMTPPEAGEDGTSYFIIANLSLVQMKWGVQPYEVWMKNLGDSSQYIYDFAEKYEISFQKFVDTNADLIDLKNDPVFQGTNGVLTVGFIVVLVLCSVGFLIYWILSIQSRALQFGIFRAMGMTMREVLSMLFNEQLFISGVSIAAGVGVGKLASKLFVPMIQMAYSSAEQIIPLEIQTAANDTMKLYIVVGVVMIVCMVILGWMIKKIKIAQALKLGED
;
A
#
# COMPACT_ATOMS: atom_id res chain seq x y z
N MET A 1 3.28 17.52 -31.38
CA MET A 1 2.82 17.85 -30.01
C MET A 1 1.91 16.75 -29.43
N ILE A 2 0.75 16.46 -30.03
CA ILE A 2 -0.25 15.52 -29.50
C ILE A 2 0.34 14.14 -29.19
N PHE A 3 1.16 13.57 -30.05
CA PHE A 3 1.80 12.26 -29.82
C PHE A 3 2.65 12.23 -28.54
N LEU A 4 3.45 13.29 -28.30
CA LEU A 4 4.27 13.36 -27.07
C LEU A 4 3.43 13.58 -25.82
N ILE A 5 2.41 14.42 -25.92
CA ILE A 5 1.45 14.62 -24.82
C ILE A 5 0.78 13.29 -24.46
N LEU A 6 0.30 12.55 -25.46
CA LEU A 6 -0.35 11.25 -25.26
C LEU A 6 0.60 10.21 -24.65
N THR A 7 1.83 10.13 -25.17
CA THR A 7 2.84 9.19 -24.62
C THR A 7 3.15 9.50 -23.16
N MET A 8 3.39 10.76 -22.84
CA MET A 8 3.68 11.16 -21.47
C MET A 8 2.49 10.98 -20.55
N ALA A 9 1.28 11.36 -21.00
CA ALA A 9 0.07 11.19 -20.20
C ALA A 9 -0.22 9.72 -19.91
N MET A 10 -0.12 8.84 -20.92
CA MET A 10 -0.34 7.42 -20.75
C MET A 10 0.75 6.78 -19.89
N GLY A 11 2.02 7.21 -20.05
CA GLY A 11 3.11 6.71 -19.24
C GLY A 11 2.95 7.04 -17.76
N ILE A 12 2.59 8.29 -17.44
CA ILE A 12 2.35 8.72 -16.05
C ILE A 12 1.14 7.99 -15.48
N PHE A 13 0.03 7.95 -16.22
CA PHE A 13 -1.16 7.23 -15.79
C PHE A 13 -0.87 5.75 -15.50
N SER A 14 -0.16 5.05 -16.39
CA SER A 14 0.20 3.63 -16.18
C SER A 14 1.12 3.44 -15.00
N ALA A 15 2.13 4.30 -14.84
CA ALA A 15 3.07 4.23 -13.73
C ALA A 15 2.41 4.51 -12.38
N GLU A 16 1.61 5.59 -12.28
CA GLU A 16 0.89 5.93 -11.05
C GLU A 16 -0.17 4.88 -10.70
N THR A 17 -0.87 4.34 -11.69
CA THR A 17 -1.86 3.26 -11.47
C THR A 17 -1.19 2.00 -10.95
N ALA A 18 -0.12 1.53 -11.61
CA ALA A 18 0.61 0.35 -11.18
C ALA A 18 1.19 0.52 -9.77
N HIS A 19 1.82 1.68 -9.51
CA HIS A 19 2.38 1.97 -8.19
C HIS A 19 1.30 2.01 -7.10
N THR A 20 0.16 2.66 -7.38
CA THR A 20 -0.96 2.75 -6.43
C THR A 20 -1.55 1.38 -6.13
N ILE A 21 -1.77 0.53 -7.15
CA ILE A 21 -2.28 -0.84 -6.96
C ILE A 21 -1.30 -1.66 -6.13
N ASN A 22 -0.01 -1.64 -6.49
CA ASN A 22 1.02 -2.40 -5.79
C ASN A 22 1.12 -1.98 -4.32
N ARG A 23 1.23 -0.69 -4.07
CA ARG A 23 1.36 -0.16 -2.72
C ARG A 23 0.13 -0.43 -1.86
N ASN A 24 -1.07 -0.25 -2.43
CA ASN A 24 -2.31 -0.52 -1.71
C ASN A 24 -2.44 -2.01 -1.34
N ALA A 25 -2.02 -2.92 -2.22
CA ALA A 25 -2.02 -4.36 -1.93
C ALA A 25 -0.99 -4.72 -0.83
N GLU A 26 0.21 -4.13 -0.86
CA GLU A 26 1.20 -4.28 0.20
C GLU A 26 0.69 -3.72 1.54
N ASP A 27 0.16 -2.50 1.54
CA ASP A 27 -0.39 -1.83 2.73
C ASP A 27 -1.56 -2.64 3.33
N LYS A 28 -2.40 -3.26 2.47
CA LYS A 28 -3.49 -4.13 2.91
C LYS A 28 -2.97 -5.34 3.68
N ILE A 29 -1.96 -6.04 3.16
CA ILE A 29 -1.36 -7.20 3.82
C ILE A 29 -0.76 -6.78 5.17
N GLN A 30 0.04 -5.70 5.19
CA GLN A 30 0.64 -5.19 6.43
C GLN A 30 -0.40 -4.80 7.47
N TYR A 31 -1.51 -4.19 7.04
CA TYR A 31 -2.59 -3.81 7.93
C TYR A 31 -3.34 -5.02 8.50
N VAL A 32 -3.70 -5.99 7.64
CA VAL A 32 -4.44 -7.19 8.03
C VAL A 32 -3.63 -8.06 8.98
N ASN A 33 -2.36 -8.26 8.68
CA ASN A 33 -1.47 -9.03 9.54
C ASN A 33 -1.14 -8.26 10.83
N GLY A 34 -0.97 -6.95 10.76
CA GLY A 34 -0.75 -6.05 11.91
C GLY A 34 0.69 -5.95 12.39
N ALA A 35 1.55 -6.95 12.14
CA ALA A 35 2.98 -6.94 12.44
C ALA A 35 3.78 -7.71 11.38
N ASP A 36 5.12 -7.66 11.45
CA ASP A 36 5.98 -8.35 10.49
C ASP A 36 5.89 -9.87 10.65
N VAL A 37 5.92 -10.33 11.90
CA VAL A 37 5.74 -11.76 12.25
C VAL A 37 4.81 -11.89 13.44
N ILE A 38 3.90 -12.86 13.38
CA ILE A 38 3.02 -13.21 14.50
C ILE A 38 3.09 -14.70 14.73
N VAL A 39 3.34 -15.08 15.98
CA VAL A 39 3.30 -16.46 16.42
C VAL A 39 2.37 -16.63 17.63
N ALA A 40 1.66 -17.74 17.69
CA ALA A 40 0.97 -18.18 18.89
C ALA A 40 1.42 -19.60 19.22
N GLU A 41 1.90 -19.80 20.44
CA GLU A 41 2.27 -21.11 20.94
C GLU A 41 1.07 -21.90 21.40
N ASP A 42 1.23 -23.22 21.45
CA ASP A 42 0.28 -24.11 22.10
C ASP A 42 0.54 -24.11 23.62
N TRP A 43 -0.44 -23.60 24.38
CA TRP A 43 -0.30 -23.48 25.84
C TRP A 43 -0.84 -24.72 26.53
N ALA A 44 -0.12 -25.18 27.55
CA ALA A 44 -0.60 -26.28 28.39
C ALA A 44 -1.83 -25.85 29.20
N GLU A 45 -2.91 -26.61 29.02
CA GLU A 45 -4.19 -26.41 29.71
C GLU A 45 -4.30 -27.36 30.92
N ARG A 46 -4.78 -26.85 32.02
CA ARG A 46 -5.18 -27.65 33.20
C ARG A 46 -6.60 -27.33 33.58
N ALA A 47 -7.45 -28.33 33.51
CA ALA A 47 -8.82 -28.21 34.01
C ALA A 47 -8.83 -28.48 35.54
N PHE A 48 -9.30 -27.49 36.31
CA PHE A 48 -9.56 -27.65 37.73
C PHE A 48 -11.07 -27.76 37.93
N GLY A 49 -11.54 -28.93 38.35
CA GLY A 49 -12.94 -29.18 38.65
C GLY A 49 -13.16 -30.65 39.04
N THR A 50 -14.24 -30.94 39.78
CA THR A 50 -14.67 -32.31 40.04
C THR A 50 -15.27 -32.90 38.78
N ALA A 51 -14.89 -34.16 38.42
CA ALA A 51 -15.43 -34.85 37.28
C ALA A 51 -16.97 -34.87 37.31
N GLY A 52 -17.61 -34.23 36.35
CA GLY A 52 -19.07 -34.16 36.18
C GLY A 52 -19.73 -32.80 36.38
N VAL A 53 -18.98 -31.73 36.56
CA VAL A 53 -19.49 -30.36 36.58
C VAL A 53 -19.10 -29.67 35.29
N ASP A 54 -20.06 -29.14 34.55
CA ASP A 54 -19.84 -28.41 33.26
C ASP A 54 -19.04 -27.09 33.41
N ASP A 55 -18.67 -26.71 34.65
CA ASP A 55 -17.95 -25.48 34.99
C ASP A 55 -16.50 -25.79 35.46
N ALA A 56 -15.75 -26.62 34.74
CA ALA A 56 -14.32 -26.76 35.01
C ALA A 56 -13.60 -25.45 34.65
N GLU A 57 -12.93 -24.85 35.64
CA GLU A 57 -12.07 -23.68 35.41
C GLU A 57 -10.81 -24.13 34.65
N ILE A 58 -10.65 -23.64 33.41
CA ILE A 58 -9.44 -23.89 32.60
C ILE A 58 -8.38 -22.87 32.99
N VAL A 59 -7.28 -23.35 33.52
CA VAL A 59 -6.12 -22.53 33.84
C VAL A 59 -4.99 -22.82 32.84
N PHE A 60 -4.52 -21.78 32.19
CA PHE A 60 -3.41 -21.87 31.26
C PHE A 60 -2.08 -21.69 31.96
N THR A 61 -1.05 -22.40 31.51
CA THR A 61 0.32 -22.22 31.98
C THR A 61 1.06 -21.39 30.93
N GLU A 62 1.48 -20.17 31.32
CA GLU A 62 2.22 -19.28 30.42
C GLU A 62 3.58 -19.88 30.06
N PRO A 63 3.93 -20.03 28.77
CA PRO A 63 5.25 -20.41 28.33
C PRO A 63 6.30 -19.36 28.73
N ASP A 64 7.57 -19.78 28.83
CA ASP A 64 8.65 -18.85 29.10
C ASP A 64 8.84 -17.87 27.93
N PHE A 65 8.45 -16.62 28.16
CA PHE A 65 8.57 -15.56 27.14
C PHE A 65 10.03 -15.11 26.94
N THR A 66 10.90 -15.32 27.92
CA THR A 66 12.31 -14.84 27.85
C THR A 66 13.08 -15.47 26.69
N LYS A 67 12.69 -16.67 26.25
CA LYS A 67 13.30 -17.37 25.11
C LYS A 67 13.22 -16.56 23.81
N TYR A 68 12.17 -15.72 23.64
CA TYR A 68 12.04 -14.88 22.45
C TYR A 68 13.12 -13.79 22.37
N HIS A 69 13.67 -13.31 23.49
CA HIS A 69 14.78 -12.38 23.51
C HIS A 69 16.10 -12.97 22.99
N ASP A 70 16.19 -14.32 22.92
CA ASP A 70 17.35 -15.01 22.34
C ASP A 70 17.30 -15.07 20.80
N MET A 71 16.19 -14.63 20.19
CA MET A 71 16.04 -14.67 18.73
C MET A 71 16.98 -13.70 18.03
N ASP A 72 16.87 -12.43 18.37
CA ASP A 72 17.65 -11.33 17.78
C ASP A 72 17.69 -10.18 18.79
N GLU A 73 18.87 -9.61 19.03
CA GLU A 73 19.04 -8.49 19.96
C GLU A 73 18.31 -7.22 19.49
N ASP A 74 18.11 -7.06 18.17
CA ASP A 74 17.42 -5.90 17.56
C ASP A 74 15.92 -6.14 17.34
N ALA A 75 15.41 -7.34 17.59
CA ALA A 75 13.99 -7.67 17.40
C ALA A 75 13.13 -7.00 18.47
N LEU A 76 12.16 -6.24 18.01
CA LEU A 76 11.11 -5.69 18.85
C LEU A 76 9.95 -6.68 18.93
N MET A 77 9.41 -6.89 20.12
CA MET A 77 8.32 -7.84 20.32
C MET A 77 7.34 -7.38 21.39
N THR A 78 6.09 -7.83 21.26
CA THR A 78 5.03 -7.51 22.21
C THR A 78 4.04 -8.66 22.33
N LYS A 79 3.41 -8.76 23.51
CA LYS A 79 2.30 -9.69 23.76
C LYS A 79 0.99 -9.05 23.31
N VAL A 80 0.22 -9.77 22.50
CA VAL A 80 -1.08 -9.31 22.02
C VAL A 80 -2.13 -10.39 22.23
N LEU A 81 -3.16 -10.09 22.98
CA LEU A 81 -4.30 -10.98 23.19
C LEU A 81 -5.37 -10.68 22.15
N TYR A 82 -5.66 -11.62 21.27
CA TYR A 82 -6.78 -11.51 20.32
C TYR A 82 -7.91 -12.45 20.73
N ARG A 83 -9.16 -11.91 20.72
CA ARG A 83 -10.39 -12.68 20.89
C ARG A 83 -11.44 -12.21 19.89
N GLY A 84 -11.91 -13.13 19.04
CA GLY A 84 -12.83 -12.80 17.94
C GLY A 84 -14.31 -12.76 18.32
N ASN A 85 -14.67 -13.12 19.55
CA ASN A 85 -16.09 -13.28 19.92
C ASN A 85 -16.36 -12.84 21.37
N VAL A 86 -16.37 -11.53 21.55
CA VAL A 86 -16.63 -10.90 22.85
C VAL A 86 -18.02 -10.25 22.84
N GLY A 87 -18.87 -10.64 23.77
CA GLY A 87 -20.23 -10.09 23.92
C GLY A 87 -20.24 -8.76 24.68
N ILE A 88 -21.11 -7.86 24.28
CA ILE A 88 -21.29 -6.52 24.89
C ILE A 88 -22.50 -6.57 25.82
N ALA A 89 -22.33 -6.10 27.05
CA ALA A 89 -23.43 -6.01 28.00
C ALA A 89 -24.47 -5.00 27.53
N GLY A 90 -25.72 -5.43 27.42
CA GLY A 90 -26.83 -4.59 26.92
C GLY A 90 -27.07 -4.67 25.40
N ALA A 91 -26.17 -5.33 24.67
CA ALA A 91 -26.26 -5.55 23.22
C ALA A 91 -25.89 -7.01 22.88
N SER A 92 -26.63 -7.98 23.38
CA SER A 92 -26.31 -9.41 23.31
C SER A 92 -26.29 -10.01 21.91
N SER A 93 -26.85 -9.33 20.92
CA SER A 93 -26.78 -9.71 19.51
C SER A 93 -25.47 -9.29 18.82
N ILE A 94 -24.70 -8.40 19.46
CA ILE A 94 -23.47 -7.86 18.88
C ILE A 94 -22.28 -8.67 19.36
N LYS A 95 -21.50 -9.15 18.39
CA LYS A 95 -20.21 -9.78 18.60
C LYS A 95 -19.12 -8.78 18.26
N SER A 96 -18.17 -8.63 19.16
CA SER A 96 -17.03 -7.73 19.01
C SER A 96 -15.74 -8.52 19.07
N SER A 97 -14.72 -8.06 18.34
CA SER A 97 -13.36 -8.54 18.52
C SER A 97 -12.66 -7.72 19.60
N LEU A 98 -11.85 -8.38 20.43
CA LEU A 98 -11.03 -7.74 21.47
C LEU A 98 -9.56 -7.90 21.14
N LEU A 99 -8.83 -6.79 21.24
CA LEU A 99 -7.37 -6.77 21.19
C LEU A 99 -6.83 -6.24 22.52
N GLY A 100 -6.18 -7.10 23.30
CA GLY A 100 -5.47 -6.72 24.54
C GLY A 100 -4.01 -6.43 24.23
N ILE A 101 -3.53 -5.21 24.51
CA ILE A 101 -2.20 -4.73 24.12
C ILE A 101 -1.43 -4.10 25.28
N ASN A 102 -0.10 -4.13 25.18
CA ASN A 102 0.81 -3.27 25.93
C ASN A 102 1.08 -2.02 25.09
N THR A 103 0.51 -0.89 25.46
CA THR A 103 0.45 0.31 24.60
C THR A 103 1.81 0.76 24.06
N LYS A 104 2.87 0.76 24.89
CA LYS A 104 4.21 1.18 24.46
C LYS A 104 4.82 0.20 23.46
N GLU A 105 4.93 -1.07 23.83
CA GLU A 105 5.53 -2.10 22.99
C GLU A 105 4.75 -2.29 21.68
N PHE A 106 3.42 -2.27 21.76
CA PHE A 106 2.56 -2.35 20.58
C PHE A 106 2.81 -1.21 19.61
N GLY A 107 3.01 0.02 20.12
CA GLY A 107 3.35 1.19 19.29
C GLY A 107 4.68 1.06 18.54
N GLU A 108 5.63 0.28 19.10
CA GLU A 108 6.93 0.04 18.50
C GLU A 108 6.89 -1.10 17.44
N VAL A 109 6.02 -2.09 17.65
CA VAL A 109 5.96 -3.34 16.86
C VAL A 109 4.92 -3.30 15.76
N ALA A 110 3.72 -2.80 16.04
CA ALA A 110 2.61 -2.91 15.09
C ALA A 110 2.78 -2.03 13.85
N ASN A 111 2.31 -2.54 12.72
CA ASN A 111 2.33 -1.85 11.43
C ASN A 111 1.04 -1.03 11.24
N MET A 112 1.12 0.27 11.50
CA MET A 112 0.03 1.21 11.27
C MET A 112 0.38 2.14 10.12
N LYS A 113 -0.48 2.21 9.10
CA LYS A 113 -0.34 3.16 8.00
C LYS A 113 -0.71 4.56 8.48
N ASP A 114 0.13 5.55 8.16
CA ASP A 114 -0.16 6.95 8.47
C ASP A 114 -1.40 7.44 7.71
N GLY A 115 -2.13 8.35 8.33
CA GLY A 115 -3.29 9.01 7.70
C GLY A 115 -4.61 8.23 7.75
N LEU A 116 -4.65 7.01 8.32
CA LEU A 116 -5.89 6.25 8.49
C LEU A 116 -6.79 6.78 9.60
N LEU A 117 -6.23 7.46 10.58
CA LEU A 117 -6.96 8.05 11.71
C LEU A 117 -6.92 9.58 11.63
N SER A 118 -7.87 10.23 12.28
CA SER A 118 -7.96 11.71 12.37
C SER A 118 -6.75 12.34 13.07
N GLU A 119 -6.18 11.64 14.03
CA GLU A 119 -4.98 12.02 14.76
C GLU A 119 -3.93 10.92 14.62
N HIS A 120 -2.66 11.24 14.89
CA HIS A 120 -1.61 10.22 14.88
C HIS A 120 -1.91 9.14 15.93
N TRP A 121 -1.83 7.87 15.56
CA TRP A 121 -2.27 6.75 16.40
C TRP A 121 -1.60 6.66 17.76
N TYR A 122 -0.41 7.23 17.95
CA TYR A 122 0.24 7.36 19.24
C TYR A 122 -0.55 8.22 20.24
N HIS A 123 -1.38 9.15 19.81
CA HIS A 123 -2.25 9.90 20.72
C HIS A 123 -3.27 9.00 21.38
N TYR A 124 -3.82 8.05 20.64
CA TYR A 124 -4.75 7.05 21.16
C TYR A 124 -4.07 6.07 22.11
N LEU A 125 -2.86 5.56 21.76
CA LEU A 125 -2.06 4.71 22.65
C LEU A 125 -1.69 5.42 23.94
N ASN A 126 -1.26 6.68 23.85
CA ASN A 126 -0.92 7.48 25.04
C ASN A 126 -2.16 7.75 25.91
N ALA A 127 -3.33 7.99 25.33
CA ALA A 127 -4.57 8.15 26.08
C ALA A 127 -4.91 6.87 26.88
N MET A 128 -4.80 5.70 26.25
CA MET A 128 -5.00 4.41 26.94
C MET A 128 -3.97 4.14 28.04
N SER A 129 -2.72 4.57 27.84
CA SER A 129 -1.63 4.29 28.82
C SER A 129 -1.80 5.01 30.14
N GLN A 130 -2.59 6.08 30.18
CA GLN A 130 -2.80 6.87 31.39
C GLN A 130 -3.78 6.22 32.38
N ASP A 131 -4.67 5.35 31.88
CA ASP A 131 -5.68 4.67 32.68
C ASP A 131 -5.76 3.19 32.26
N PRO A 132 -5.51 2.24 33.19
CA PRO A 132 -5.69 0.81 32.88
C PRO A 132 -7.10 0.44 32.39
N GLU A 133 -8.17 1.16 32.83
CA GLU A 133 -9.54 0.95 32.37
C GLU A 133 -9.84 1.64 31.01
N GLY A 134 -8.89 2.43 30.47
CA GLY A 134 -9.05 3.09 29.17
C GLY A 134 -9.13 2.09 28.03
N VAL A 135 -10.16 2.23 27.17
CA VAL A 135 -10.34 1.42 25.96
C VAL A 135 -10.57 2.31 24.76
N LEU A 136 -10.14 1.81 23.58
CA LEU A 136 -10.57 2.35 22.30
C LEU A 136 -11.60 1.40 21.70
N VAL A 137 -12.54 1.95 20.97
CA VAL A 137 -13.59 1.15 20.32
C VAL A 137 -13.78 1.60 18.88
N SER A 138 -14.30 0.70 18.03
CA SER A 138 -14.64 1.07 16.65
C SER A 138 -15.71 2.16 16.63
N THR A 139 -15.69 2.99 15.58
CA THR A 139 -16.69 4.05 15.38
C THR A 139 -18.12 3.52 15.33
N SER A 140 -18.33 2.24 14.98
CA SER A 140 -19.61 1.55 15.03
C SER A 140 -20.30 1.68 16.39
N PHE A 141 -19.55 1.70 17.49
CA PHE A 141 -20.12 1.89 18.84
C PHE A 141 -20.74 3.29 19.00
N ARG A 142 -20.16 4.31 18.37
CA ARG A 142 -20.72 5.67 18.38
C ARG A 142 -21.93 5.76 17.44
N ASP A 143 -21.78 5.28 16.21
CA ASP A 143 -22.70 5.55 15.12
C ASP A 143 -23.96 4.66 15.18
N GLU A 144 -23.81 3.40 15.61
CA GLU A 144 -24.90 2.44 15.70
C GLU A 144 -25.51 2.34 17.13
N LEU A 145 -24.66 2.42 18.16
CA LEU A 145 -25.07 2.20 19.55
C LEU A 145 -25.16 3.48 20.37
N GLY A 146 -24.71 4.62 19.83
CA GLY A 146 -24.82 5.93 20.46
C GLY A 146 -23.89 6.18 21.65
N TYR A 147 -22.81 5.38 21.81
CA TYR A 147 -21.80 5.61 22.85
C TYR A 147 -21.04 6.92 22.62
N LYS A 148 -20.58 7.52 23.72
CA LYS A 148 -19.82 8.78 23.73
C LYS A 148 -18.49 8.60 24.42
N LEU A 149 -17.57 9.52 24.17
CA LEU A 149 -16.30 9.58 24.91
C LEU A 149 -16.57 9.72 26.42
N GLY A 150 -15.88 8.91 27.22
CA GLY A 150 -16.04 8.84 28.66
C GLY A 150 -17.14 7.89 29.13
N ASP A 151 -17.95 7.33 28.24
CA ASP A 151 -18.93 6.31 28.60
C ASP A 151 -18.25 5.02 29.04
N ARG A 152 -18.92 4.29 29.91
CA ARG A 152 -18.47 2.97 30.35
C ARG A 152 -19.03 1.87 29.48
N ILE A 153 -18.15 1.03 28.95
CA ILE A 153 -18.51 -0.17 28.21
C ILE A 153 -18.20 -1.41 29.05
N SER A 154 -19.10 -2.40 29.02
CA SER A 154 -18.92 -3.67 29.70
C SER A 154 -18.95 -4.81 28.70
N PHE A 155 -17.93 -5.65 28.71
CA PHE A 155 -17.79 -6.76 27.77
C PHE A 155 -17.25 -8.01 28.47
N ARG A 156 -17.55 -9.18 27.90
CA ARG A 156 -17.10 -10.49 28.40
C ARG A 156 -17.00 -11.52 27.29
N GLU A 157 -16.13 -12.49 27.46
CA GLU A 157 -16.06 -13.68 26.64
C GLU A 157 -16.75 -14.84 27.35
N ASN A 158 -17.75 -15.46 26.71
CA ASN A 158 -18.50 -16.60 27.26
C ASN A 158 -18.88 -16.44 28.76
N ASN A 159 -18.41 -17.36 29.61
CA ASN A 159 -18.65 -17.37 31.07
C ASN A 159 -17.58 -16.62 31.87
N SER A 160 -16.65 -15.88 31.23
CA SER A 160 -15.64 -15.14 31.95
C SER A 160 -16.20 -13.92 32.68
N ASP A 161 -15.43 -13.39 33.61
CA ASP A 161 -15.76 -12.17 34.35
C ASP A 161 -15.98 -10.99 33.40
N THR A 162 -16.95 -10.15 33.73
CA THR A 162 -17.22 -8.94 32.96
C THR A 162 -16.13 -7.90 33.18
N ILE A 163 -15.47 -7.48 32.10
CA ILE A 163 -14.55 -6.35 32.10
C ILE A 163 -15.33 -5.06 31.91
N ARG A 164 -14.97 -4.02 32.62
CA ARG A 164 -15.49 -2.67 32.46
C ARG A 164 -14.38 -1.75 32.02
N GLY A 165 -14.62 -1.05 30.90
CA GLY A 165 -13.69 -0.06 30.37
C GLY A 165 -14.36 1.30 30.20
N VAL A 166 -13.54 2.34 30.11
CA VAL A 166 -13.96 3.73 29.81
C VAL A 166 -13.48 4.07 28.40
N ILE A 167 -14.40 4.54 27.55
CA ILE A 167 -14.10 4.86 26.16
C ILE A 167 -13.27 6.14 26.08
N TYR A 168 -12.00 6.02 25.66
CA TYR A 168 -11.07 7.13 25.47
C TYR A 168 -10.98 7.60 24.02
N GLY A 169 -11.42 6.77 23.06
CA GLY A 169 -11.42 7.12 21.66
C GLY A 169 -12.24 6.19 20.79
N PHE A 170 -12.66 6.73 19.63
CA PHE A 170 -13.28 5.98 18.57
C PHE A 170 -12.30 5.92 17.40
N VAL A 171 -12.09 4.72 16.85
CA VAL A 171 -11.14 4.47 15.77
C VAL A 171 -11.80 3.64 14.67
N ASP A 172 -11.55 4.03 13.40
CA ASP A 172 -12.05 3.30 12.23
C ASP A 172 -11.09 2.17 11.84
N TYR A 173 -9.81 2.38 12.06
CA TYR A 173 -8.74 1.49 11.66
C TYR A 173 -7.83 1.17 12.84
N TRP A 174 -7.44 -0.11 12.95
CA TRP A 174 -6.45 -0.56 13.92
C TRP A 174 -5.72 -1.80 13.41
N PRO A 175 -4.38 -1.92 13.58
CA PRO A 175 -3.61 -3.05 13.07
C PRO A 175 -4.20 -4.41 13.47
N GLY A 176 -4.40 -5.30 12.50
CA GLY A 176 -4.98 -6.61 12.74
C GLY A 176 -6.50 -6.64 13.01
N MET A 177 -7.19 -5.48 12.93
CA MET A 177 -8.64 -5.39 13.14
C MET A 177 -9.38 -5.11 11.83
N THR A 178 -10.57 -5.69 11.67
CA THR A 178 -11.45 -5.40 10.54
C THR A 178 -12.10 -4.04 10.74
N PRO A 179 -11.92 -3.10 9.82
CA PRO A 179 -12.57 -1.79 9.89
C PRO A 179 -14.10 -1.91 9.89
N PRO A 180 -14.84 -0.94 10.45
CA PRO A 180 -16.30 -0.95 10.50
C PRO A 180 -16.96 -1.23 9.16
N GLU A 181 -16.55 -0.52 8.12
CA GLU A 181 -17.13 -0.62 6.77
C GLU A 181 -16.84 -1.96 6.05
N ALA A 182 -15.84 -2.73 6.50
CA ALA A 182 -15.43 -3.99 5.91
C ALA A 182 -16.01 -5.23 6.64
N GLY A 183 -16.89 -5.05 7.61
CA GLY A 183 -17.60 -6.15 8.29
C GLY A 183 -18.57 -6.90 7.38
N GLU A 184 -18.97 -8.13 7.76
CA GLU A 184 -19.85 -9.00 6.95
C GLU A 184 -21.18 -8.33 6.58
N ASP A 185 -21.77 -7.53 7.50
CA ASP A 185 -23.01 -6.78 7.28
C ASP A 185 -22.74 -5.28 7.03
N GLY A 186 -21.52 -4.92 6.59
CA GLY A 186 -21.10 -3.51 6.48
C GLY A 186 -20.79 -2.85 7.81
N THR A 187 -20.74 -3.63 8.91
CA THR A 187 -20.44 -3.13 10.25
C THR A 187 -19.57 -4.11 11.01
N SER A 188 -18.47 -3.62 11.58
CA SER A 188 -17.60 -4.39 12.46
C SER A 188 -17.44 -3.69 13.80
N TYR A 189 -17.44 -4.48 14.87
CA TYR A 189 -17.22 -4.00 16.23
C TYR A 189 -15.91 -4.56 16.77
N PHE A 190 -15.05 -3.69 17.25
CA PHE A 190 -13.85 -4.11 17.95
C PHE A 190 -13.51 -3.21 19.14
N ILE A 191 -12.84 -3.78 20.11
CA ILE A 191 -12.41 -3.13 21.35
C ILE A 191 -10.91 -3.33 21.47
N ILE A 192 -10.17 -2.27 21.77
CA ILE A 192 -8.78 -2.32 22.14
C ILE A 192 -8.67 -1.98 23.62
N ALA A 193 -8.09 -2.86 24.43
CA ALA A 193 -7.96 -2.71 25.86
C ALA A 193 -6.50 -2.92 26.30
N ASN A 194 -6.16 -2.41 27.49
CA ASN A 194 -4.88 -2.74 28.09
C ASN A 194 -4.84 -4.24 28.45
N LEU A 195 -3.78 -4.93 28.04
CA LEU A 195 -3.58 -6.35 28.34
C LEU A 195 -3.64 -6.62 29.84
N SER A 196 -3.08 -5.72 30.64
CA SER A 196 -3.10 -5.80 32.10
C SER A 196 -4.53 -5.81 32.68
N LEU A 197 -5.45 -5.02 32.12
CA LEU A 197 -6.86 -5.01 32.52
C LEU A 197 -7.51 -6.36 32.25
N VAL A 198 -7.28 -6.92 31.07
CA VAL A 198 -7.82 -8.22 30.66
C VAL A 198 -7.28 -9.33 31.55
N GLN A 199 -5.97 -9.37 31.77
CA GLN A 199 -5.33 -10.38 32.61
C GLN A 199 -5.74 -10.28 34.09
N MET A 200 -6.01 -9.07 34.59
CA MET A 200 -6.51 -8.87 35.96
C MET A 200 -7.91 -9.54 36.16
N LYS A 201 -8.73 -9.58 35.12
CA LYS A 201 -10.11 -10.09 35.19
C LYS A 201 -10.23 -11.55 34.75
N TRP A 202 -9.56 -11.91 33.67
CA TRP A 202 -9.68 -13.24 33.07
C TRP A 202 -8.51 -14.17 33.43
N GLY A 203 -7.55 -13.68 34.24
CA GLY A 203 -6.28 -14.39 34.45
C GLY A 203 -5.38 -14.31 33.21
N VAL A 204 -4.27 -15.04 33.28
CA VAL A 204 -3.34 -15.13 32.16
C VAL A 204 -3.94 -16.06 31.09
N GLN A 205 -4.14 -15.52 29.92
CA GLN A 205 -4.75 -16.19 28.77
C GLN A 205 -3.76 -16.34 27.63
N PRO A 206 -3.89 -17.36 26.76
CA PRO A 206 -3.05 -17.50 25.58
C PRO A 206 -3.07 -16.24 24.73
N TYR A 207 -1.90 -15.72 24.44
CA TYR A 207 -1.67 -14.52 23.62
C TYR A 207 -0.80 -14.85 22.43
N GLU A 208 -0.80 -13.96 21.46
CA GLU A 208 0.11 -13.95 20.32
C GLU A 208 1.35 -13.13 20.66
N VAL A 209 2.49 -13.53 20.13
CA VAL A 209 3.72 -12.73 20.15
C VAL A 209 3.85 -12.06 18.78
N TRP A 210 3.75 -10.74 18.78
CA TRP A 210 3.94 -9.91 17.60
C TRP A 210 5.37 -9.39 17.59
N MET A 211 6.02 -9.44 16.43
CA MET A 211 7.44 -9.15 16.28
C MET A 211 7.72 -8.27 15.08
N LYS A 212 8.76 -7.44 15.16
CA LYS A 212 9.24 -6.54 14.12
C LYS A 212 10.76 -6.59 14.04
N ASN A 213 11.31 -6.32 12.86
CA ASN A 213 12.73 -6.30 12.56
C ASN A 213 13.45 -7.66 12.72
N LEU A 214 12.75 -8.76 12.43
CA LEU A 214 13.30 -10.12 12.44
C LEU A 214 14.04 -10.52 11.16
N GLY A 215 14.58 -9.59 10.41
CA GLY A 215 15.21 -9.88 9.11
C GLY A 215 14.24 -10.47 8.08
N ASP A 216 14.75 -10.85 6.90
CA ASP A 216 13.91 -11.24 5.76
C ASP A 216 13.59 -12.74 5.70
N SER A 217 13.87 -13.54 6.74
CA SER A 217 13.82 -15.01 6.61
C SER A 217 12.93 -15.68 7.65
N SER A 218 11.82 -16.28 7.19
CA SER A 218 11.01 -17.23 7.99
C SER A 218 11.83 -18.39 8.55
N GLN A 219 12.99 -18.71 7.94
CA GLN A 219 13.88 -19.76 8.41
C GLN A 219 14.33 -19.52 9.87
N TYR A 220 14.51 -18.27 10.25
CA TYR A 220 14.85 -17.88 11.60
C TYR A 220 13.82 -18.35 12.64
N ILE A 221 12.55 -18.25 12.29
CA ILE A 221 11.44 -18.69 13.16
C ILE A 221 11.39 -20.22 13.25
N TYR A 222 11.62 -20.92 12.13
CA TYR A 222 11.66 -22.38 12.13
C TYR A 222 12.83 -22.93 12.94
N ASP A 223 14.03 -22.35 12.80
CA ASP A 223 15.21 -22.74 13.56
C ASP A 223 15.01 -22.48 15.08
N PHE A 224 14.32 -21.39 15.41
CA PHE A 224 13.94 -21.08 16.78
C PHE A 224 12.93 -22.09 17.33
N ALA A 225 11.88 -22.41 16.56
CA ALA A 225 10.89 -23.40 16.96
C ALA A 225 11.52 -24.80 17.18
N GLU A 226 12.46 -25.20 16.32
CA GLU A 226 13.22 -26.44 16.46
C GLU A 226 14.12 -26.42 17.71
N LYS A 227 14.85 -25.31 17.93
CA LYS A 227 15.75 -25.14 19.08
C LYS A 227 15.05 -25.28 20.43
N TYR A 228 13.84 -24.72 20.53
CA TYR A 228 13.07 -24.69 21.79
C TYR A 228 11.93 -25.71 21.84
N GLU A 229 11.84 -26.60 20.82
CA GLU A 229 10.78 -27.62 20.71
C GLU A 229 9.37 -27.02 20.80
N ILE A 230 9.14 -25.86 20.12
CA ILE A 230 7.89 -25.11 20.19
C ILE A 230 6.95 -25.57 19.07
N SER A 231 5.68 -25.82 19.41
CA SER A 231 4.60 -25.97 18.42
C SER A 231 3.82 -24.67 18.33
N PHE A 232 3.74 -24.09 17.14
CA PHE A 232 2.92 -22.90 16.88
C PHE A 232 1.51 -23.32 16.45
N GLN A 233 0.49 -22.80 17.12
CA GLN A 233 -0.90 -22.85 16.68
C GLN A 233 -1.17 -21.86 15.55
N LYS A 234 -0.47 -20.72 15.56
CA LYS A 234 -0.58 -19.68 14.53
C LYS A 234 0.82 -19.21 14.18
N PHE A 235 1.08 -19.09 12.88
CA PHE A 235 2.28 -18.48 12.35
C PHE A 235 1.89 -17.62 11.15
N VAL A 236 2.21 -16.34 11.20
CA VAL A 236 2.02 -15.38 10.11
C VAL A 236 3.36 -14.72 9.85
N ASP A 237 3.79 -14.73 8.60
CA ASP A 237 4.98 -14.02 8.13
C ASP A 237 4.56 -13.06 7.01
N THR A 238 4.51 -11.77 7.34
CA THR A 238 4.10 -10.71 6.43
C THR A 238 5.04 -10.59 5.23
N ASN A 239 6.33 -10.88 5.39
CA ASN A 239 7.27 -10.88 4.28
C ASN A 239 6.99 -12.02 3.29
N ALA A 240 6.66 -13.22 3.79
CA ALA A 240 6.25 -14.33 2.94
C ALA A 240 4.98 -13.99 2.15
N ASP A 241 3.96 -13.43 2.81
CA ASP A 241 2.71 -13.00 2.17
C ASP A 241 2.96 -11.92 1.10
N LEU A 242 3.89 -10.98 1.35
CA LEU A 242 4.29 -9.96 0.37
C LEU A 242 5.03 -10.57 -0.82
N ILE A 243 5.85 -11.59 -0.61
CA ILE A 243 6.51 -12.33 -1.70
C ILE A 243 5.48 -13.10 -2.51
N ASP A 244 4.53 -13.76 -1.87
CA ASP A 244 3.46 -14.49 -2.54
C ASP A 244 2.57 -13.55 -3.34
N LEU A 245 2.20 -12.38 -2.81
CA LEU A 245 1.50 -11.33 -3.56
C LEU A 245 2.27 -10.93 -4.82
N LYS A 246 3.59 -10.69 -4.71
CA LYS A 246 4.42 -10.30 -5.85
C LYS A 246 4.55 -11.41 -6.89
N ASN A 247 4.42 -12.67 -6.48
CA ASN A 247 4.45 -13.83 -7.34
C ASN A 247 3.05 -14.24 -7.86
N ASP A 248 1.97 -13.61 -7.38
CA ASP A 248 0.62 -13.89 -7.84
C ASP A 248 0.46 -13.59 -9.34
N PRO A 249 0.00 -14.57 -10.16
CA PRO A 249 -0.12 -14.39 -11.61
C PRO A 249 -1.11 -13.30 -12.02
N VAL A 250 -2.17 -13.07 -11.25
CA VAL A 250 -3.18 -12.04 -11.55
C VAL A 250 -2.60 -10.66 -11.27
N PHE A 251 -1.88 -10.53 -10.16
CA PHE A 251 -1.19 -9.30 -9.79
C PHE A 251 -0.09 -8.93 -10.79
N GLN A 252 0.75 -9.89 -11.17
CA GLN A 252 1.77 -9.70 -12.22
C GLN A 252 1.15 -9.42 -13.59
N GLY A 253 0.05 -10.10 -13.92
CA GLY A 253 -0.71 -9.90 -15.16
C GLY A 253 -1.24 -8.47 -15.27
N THR A 254 -1.80 -7.93 -14.20
CA THR A 254 -2.30 -6.54 -14.16
C THR A 254 -1.17 -5.53 -14.42
N ASN A 255 -0.05 -5.68 -13.71
CA ASN A 255 1.14 -4.84 -13.92
C ASN A 255 1.71 -5.01 -15.33
N GLY A 256 1.70 -6.23 -15.86
CA GLY A 256 2.13 -6.55 -17.22
C GLY A 256 1.29 -5.86 -18.27
N VAL A 257 -0.04 -5.87 -18.15
CA VAL A 257 -0.96 -5.19 -19.08
C VAL A 257 -0.72 -3.68 -19.11
N LEU A 258 -0.53 -3.04 -17.95
CA LEU A 258 -0.23 -1.61 -17.86
C LEU A 258 1.12 -1.29 -18.55
N THR A 259 2.13 -2.12 -18.34
CA THR A 259 3.46 -1.96 -18.94
C THR A 259 3.41 -2.16 -20.46
N VAL A 260 2.78 -3.23 -20.94
CA VAL A 260 2.62 -3.51 -22.37
C VAL A 260 1.80 -2.42 -23.05
N GLY A 261 0.72 -1.97 -22.43
CA GLY A 261 -0.10 -0.86 -22.92
C GLY A 261 0.72 0.42 -23.13
N PHE A 262 1.56 0.77 -22.14
CA PHE A 262 2.47 1.90 -22.26
C PHE A 262 3.48 1.71 -23.41
N ILE A 263 4.11 0.54 -23.53
CA ILE A 263 5.08 0.26 -24.59
C ILE A 263 4.45 0.36 -25.97
N VAL A 264 3.24 -0.17 -26.15
CA VAL A 264 2.51 -0.08 -27.43
C VAL A 264 2.25 1.39 -27.79
N VAL A 265 1.74 2.19 -26.84
CA VAL A 265 1.52 3.63 -27.05
C VAL A 265 2.83 4.35 -27.37
N LEU A 266 3.91 4.04 -26.64
CA LEU A 266 5.23 4.62 -26.87
C LEU A 266 5.72 4.36 -28.30
N VAL A 267 5.61 3.12 -28.79
CA VAL A 267 6.03 2.73 -30.15
C VAL A 267 5.17 3.43 -31.20
N LEU A 268 3.84 3.37 -31.08
CA LEU A 268 2.92 4.00 -32.01
C LEU A 268 3.13 5.52 -32.10
N CYS A 269 3.28 6.17 -30.94
CA CYS A 269 3.53 7.61 -30.88
C CYS A 269 4.92 7.98 -31.43
N SER A 270 5.94 7.14 -31.23
CA SER A 270 7.28 7.36 -31.79
C SER A 270 7.27 7.28 -33.32
N VAL A 271 6.56 6.30 -33.89
CA VAL A 271 6.39 6.18 -35.34
C VAL A 271 5.59 7.38 -35.89
N GLY A 272 4.47 7.73 -35.26
CA GLY A 272 3.67 8.90 -35.62
C GLY A 272 4.46 10.20 -35.55
N PHE A 273 5.30 10.36 -34.53
CA PHE A 273 6.22 11.48 -34.38
C PHE A 273 7.24 11.56 -35.53
N LEU A 274 7.88 10.44 -35.90
CA LEU A 274 8.82 10.38 -37.02
C LEU A 274 8.15 10.73 -38.35
N ILE A 275 6.98 10.15 -38.63
CA ILE A 275 6.21 10.46 -39.85
C ILE A 275 5.87 11.94 -39.93
N TYR A 276 5.30 12.50 -38.85
CA TYR A 276 4.97 13.91 -38.78
C TYR A 276 6.20 14.80 -39.08
N TRP A 277 7.33 14.47 -38.51
CA TRP A 277 8.57 15.23 -38.69
C TRP A 277 9.12 15.13 -40.12
N ILE A 278 9.09 13.94 -40.72
CA ILE A 278 9.50 13.74 -42.11
C ILE A 278 8.64 14.63 -43.02
N LEU A 279 7.33 14.61 -42.85
CA LEU A 279 6.41 15.42 -43.63
C LEU A 279 6.60 16.93 -43.40
N SER A 280 6.84 17.34 -42.15
CA SER A 280 7.14 18.74 -41.79
C SER A 280 8.43 19.24 -42.43
N ILE A 281 9.48 18.43 -42.45
CA ILE A 281 10.76 18.76 -43.11
C ILE A 281 10.58 18.86 -44.63
N GLN A 282 9.84 17.91 -45.23
CA GLN A 282 9.58 17.94 -46.66
C GLN A 282 8.77 19.19 -47.09
N SER A 283 7.77 19.59 -46.32
CA SER A 283 6.96 20.77 -46.60
C SER A 283 7.75 22.09 -46.48
N ARG A 284 8.86 22.10 -45.69
CA ARG A 284 9.73 23.27 -45.50
C ARG A 284 11.03 23.19 -46.31
N ALA A 285 11.18 22.20 -47.18
CA ALA A 285 12.43 21.97 -47.94
C ALA A 285 12.84 23.21 -48.78
N LEU A 286 11.90 23.95 -49.40
CA LEU A 286 12.15 25.18 -50.09
C LEU A 286 12.70 26.28 -49.20
N GLN A 287 12.16 26.45 -47.98
CA GLN A 287 12.68 27.43 -47.02
C GLN A 287 14.14 27.12 -46.62
N PHE A 288 14.46 25.86 -46.43
CA PHE A 288 15.87 25.45 -46.15
C PHE A 288 16.79 25.71 -47.33
N GLY A 289 16.29 25.56 -48.57
CA GLY A 289 17.02 25.94 -49.78
C GLY A 289 17.33 27.44 -49.79
N ILE A 290 16.38 28.31 -49.48
CA ILE A 290 16.53 29.77 -49.38
C ILE A 290 17.57 30.14 -48.29
N PHE A 291 17.45 29.57 -47.08
CA PHE A 291 18.42 29.82 -46.01
C PHE A 291 19.85 29.46 -46.41
N ARG A 292 20.04 28.40 -47.15
CA ARG A 292 21.37 28.01 -47.69
C ARG A 292 21.86 28.97 -48.79
N ALA A 293 20.96 29.43 -49.63
CA ALA A 293 21.31 30.43 -50.63
C ALA A 293 21.73 31.78 -49.99
N MET A 294 21.20 32.10 -48.81
CA MET A 294 21.63 33.26 -48.01
C MET A 294 22.90 33.02 -47.22
N GLY A 295 23.56 31.85 -47.34
CA GLY A 295 24.87 31.58 -46.73
C GLY A 295 24.86 30.77 -45.44
N MET A 296 23.70 30.31 -44.98
CA MET A 296 23.62 29.45 -43.77
C MET A 296 24.27 28.09 -44.04
N THR A 297 25.08 27.61 -43.11
CA THR A 297 25.67 26.29 -43.15
C THR A 297 24.62 25.23 -42.78
N MET A 298 24.83 23.98 -43.23
CA MET A 298 23.91 22.87 -42.90
C MET A 298 23.85 22.61 -41.39
N ARG A 299 24.91 22.92 -40.64
CA ARG A 299 24.93 22.81 -39.17
C ARG A 299 24.00 23.81 -38.50
N GLU A 300 23.95 25.03 -39.01
CA GLU A 300 23.05 26.08 -38.49
C GLU A 300 21.59 25.75 -38.75
N VAL A 301 21.26 25.25 -39.95
CA VAL A 301 19.89 24.79 -40.26
C VAL A 301 19.47 23.63 -39.34
N LEU A 302 20.37 22.65 -39.14
CA LEU A 302 20.10 21.53 -38.22
C LEU A 302 19.97 22.00 -36.76
N SER A 303 20.80 22.94 -36.31
CA SER A 303 20.72 23.50 -34.96
C SER A 303 19.39 24.26 -34.74
N MET A 304 18.92 25.02 -35.73
CA MET A 304 17.63 25.70 -35.68
C MET A 304 16.47 24.70 -35.53
N LEU A 305 16.46 23.62 -36.34
CA LEU A 305 15.47 22.58 -36.24
C LEU A 305 15.51 21.83 -34.90
N PHE A 306 16.71 21.59 -34.40
CA PHE A 306 16.90 20.95 -33.10
C PHE A 306 16.33 21.80 -31.97
N ASN A 307 16.61 23.12 -31.97
CA ASN A 307 16.09 24.03 -30.95
C ASN A 307 14.56 24.17 -31.04
N GLU A 308 13.99 24.27 -32.25
CA GLU A 308 12.54 24.26 -32.45
C GLU A 308 11.92 23.00 -31.86
N GLN A 309 12.52 21.84 -32.12
CA GLN A 309 12.02 20.56 -31.60
C GLN A 309 12.18 20.46 -30.09
N LEU A 310 13.29 20.88 -29.53
CA LEU A 310 13.51 20.84 -28.09
C LEU A 310 12.45 21.67 -27.34
N PHE A 311 12.12 22.85 -27.87
CA PHE A 311 11.07 23.69 -27.29
C PHE A 311 9.68 23.03 -27.39
N ILE A 312 9.30 22.54 -28.57
CA ILE A 312 8.02 21.88 -28.79
C ILE A 312 7.89 20.62 -27.91
N SER A 313 8.96 19.82 -27.79
CA SER A 313 8.97 18.63 -26.96
C SER A 313 8.90 18.95 -25.48
N GLY A 314 9.61 19.97 -25.03
CA GLY A 314 9.55 20.43 -23.63
C GLY A 314 8.17 20.83 -23.20
N VAL A 315 7.49 21.67 -24.00
CA VAL A 315 6.10 22.08 -23.76
C VAL A 315 5.14 20.87 -23.81
N SER A 316 5.35 19.95 -24.77
CA SER A 316 4.52 18.74 -24.88
C SER A 316 4.67 17.80 -23.69
N ILE A 317 5.89 17.61 -23.19
CA ILE A 317 6.17 16.82 -21.99
C ILE A 317 5.50 17.45 -20.77
N ALA A 318 5.65 18.75 -20.57
CA ALA A 318 5.02 19.45 -19.45
C ALA A 318 3.47 19.33 -19.48
N ALA A 319 2.88 19.54 -20.67
CA ALA A 319 1.43 19.33 -20.86
C ALA A 319 1.02 17.87 -20.62
N GLY A 320 1.80 16.90 -21.11
CA GLY A 320 1.56 15.47 -20.92
C GLY A 320 1.59 15.05 -19.46
N VAL A 321 2.53 15.61 -18.68
CA VAL A 321 2.57 15.43 -17.21
C VAL A 321 1.30 15.92 -16.55
N GLY A 322 0.83 17.12 -16.91
CA GLY A 322 -0.42 17.67 -16.38
C GLY A 322 -1.63 16.81 -16.70
N VAL A 323 -1.77 16.38 -17.97
CA VAL A 323 -2.87 15.51 -18.42
C VAL A 323 -2.78 14.14 -17.77
N GLY A 324 -1.59 13.55 -17.64
CA GLY A 324 -1.39 12.25 -17.00
C GLY A 324 -1.80 12.26 -15.54
N LYS A 325 -1.34 13.24 -14.76
CA LYS A 325 -1.74 13.41 -13.36
C LYS A 325 -3.24 13.65 -13.20
N LEU A 326 -3.84 14.43 -14.09
CA LEU A 326 -5.28 14.65 -14.07
C LEU A 326 -6.04 13.34 -14.36
N ALA A 327 -5.58 12.57 -15.34
CA ALA A 327 -6.15 11.26 -15.66
C ALA A 327 -6.03 10.30 -14.46
N SER A 328 -4.86 10.21 -13.82
CA SER A 328 -4.66 9.39 -12.62
C SER A 328 -5.63 9.79 -11.52
N LYS A 329 -5.75 11.10 -11.23
CA LYS A 329 -6.65 11.59 -10.18
C LYS A 329 -8.13 11.28 -10.44
N LEU A 330 -8.54 11.23 -11.71
CA LEU A 330 -9.93 10.95 -12.07
C LEU A 330 -10.24 9.45 -12.17
N PHE A 331 -9.33 8.65 -12.73
CA PHE A 331 -9.61 7.26 -13.07
C PHE A 331 -9.12 6.25 -12.04
N VAL A 332 -8.03 6.53 -11.31
CA VAL A 332 -7.53 5.58 -10.30
C VAL A 332 -8.55 5.33 -9.19
N PRO A 333 -9.27 6.34 -8.64
CA PRO A 333 -10.32 6.08 -7.65
C PRO A 333 -11.49 5.25 -8.19
N MET A 334 -11.73 5.25 -9.52
CA MET A 334 -12.78 4.40 -10.10
C MET A 334 -12.44 2.90 -10.02
N ILE A 335 -11.16 2.56 -9.94
CA ILE A 335 -10.70 1.18 -9.69
C ILE A 335 -11.23 0.72 -8.32
N GLN A 336 -11.25 1.61 -7.36
CA GLN A 336 -11.81 1.38 -6.03
C GLN A 336 -13.26 0.90 -6.07
N MET A 337 -14.07 1.48 -6.96
CA MET A 337 -15.48 1.10 -7.10
C MET A 337 -15.67 -0.29 -7.72
N ALA A 338 -14.64 -0.88 -8.31
CA ALA A 338 -14.68 -2.23 -8.88
C ALA A 338 -14.49 -3.33 -7.83
N TYR A 339 -13.98 -2.97 -6.64
CA TYR A 339 -13.81 -3.90 -5.53
C TYR A 339 -14.98 -3.78 -4.55
N SER A 340 -15.39 -4.90 -3.95
CA SER A 340 -16.38 -4.89 -2.88
C SER A 340 -15.83 -4.22 -1.61
N SER A 341 -16.71 -3.66 -0.78
CA SER A 341 -16.31 -3.05 0.50
C SER A 341 -15.54 -4.01 1.40
N ALA A 342 -15.87 -5.32 1.34
CA ALA A 342 -15.17 -6.37 2.09
C ALA A 342 -13.74 -6.64 1.58
N GLU A 343 -13.46 -6.38 0.29
CA GLU A 343 -12.13 -6.51 -0.28
C GLU A 343 -11.27 -5.27 -0.04
N GLN A 344 -11.92 -4.13 0.21
CA GLN A 344 -11.28 -2.84 0.39
C GLN A 344 -11.17 -2.49 1.88
N ILE A 345 -10.22 -3.14 2.56
CA ILE A 345 -10.02 -3.01 4.00
C ILE A 345 -9.49 -1.62 4.37
N ILE A 346 -8.63 -1.02 3.53
CA ILE A 346 -8.06 0.31 3.76
C ILE A 346 -8.34 1.23 2.57
N PRO A 347 -8.51 2.57 2.79
CA PRO A 347 -8.72 3.53 1.71
C PRO A 347 -7.57 3.53 0.72
N LEU A 348 -7.91 3.58 -0.58
CA LEU A 348 -6.95 3.66 -1.66
C LEU A 348 -6.42 5.09 -1.77
N GLU A 349 -5.14 5.28 -1.53
CA GLU A 349 -4.45 6.54 -1.76
C GLU A 349 -3.67 6.51 -3.06
N ILE A 350 -3.84 7.55 -3.89
CA ILE A 350 -3.04 7.71 -5.10
C ILE A 350 -1.63 8.10 -4.69
N GLN A 351 -0.69 7.19 -4.89
CA GLN A 351 0.71 7.42 -4.57
C GLN A 351 1.53 7.66 -5.83
N THR A 352 2.32 8.73 -5.81
CA THR A 352 3.26 9.06 -6.87
C THR A 352 4.67 8.66 -6.46
N ALA A 353 5.25 7.66 -7.13
CA ALA A 353 6.65 7.34 -6.93
C ALA A 353 7.54 8.27 -7.76
N ALA A 354 8.32 9.09 -7.10
CA ALA A 354 9.29 9.97 -7.78
C ALA A 354 10.30 9.18 -8.65
N ASN A 355 10.72 8.01 -8.16
CA ASN A 355 11.63 7.14 -8.89
C ASN A 355 11.04 6.59 -10.19
N ASP A 356 9.77 6.20 -10.20
CA ASP A 356 9.13 5.62 -11.39
C ASP A 356 8.84 6.72 -12.43
N THR A 357 8.46 7.91 -11.96
CA THR A 357 8.33 9.09 -12.81
C THR A 357 9.68 9.47 -13.44
N MET A 358 10.78 9.39 -12.69
CA MET A 358 12.14 9.64 -13.22
C MET A 358 12.54 8.61 -14.29
N LYS A 359 12.28 7.31 -14.05
CA LYS A 359 12.51 6.25 -15.05
C LYS A 359 11.74 6.52 -16.33
N LEU A 360 10.47 6.94 -16.21
CA LEU A 360 9.63 7.30 -17.35
C LEU A 360 10.23 8.46 -18.16
N TYR A 361 10.71 9.53 -17.51
CA TYR A 361 11.37 10.64 -18.19
C TYR A 361 12.62 10.19 -18.94
N ILE A 362 13.42 9.31 -18.34
CA ILE A 362 14.62 8.73 -18.98
C ILE A 362 14.23 7.95 -20.23
N VAL A 363 13.23 7.05 -20.15
CA VAL A 363 12.80 6.23 -21.30
C VAL A 363 12.29 7.12 -22.44
N VAL A 364 11.39 8.07 -22.15
CA VAL A 364 10.86 8.99 -23.18
C VAL A 364 11.99 9.87 -23.74
N GLY A 365 12.90 10.35 -22.90
CA GLY A 365 14.07 11.13 -23.32
C GLY A 365 14.99 10.36 -24.24
N VAL A 366 15.29 9.10 -23.94
CA VAL A 366 16.10 8.22 -24.80
C VAL A 366 15.43 7.99 -26.16
N VAL A 367 14.13 7.68 -26.17
CA VAL A 367 13.36 7.52 -27.43
C VAL A 367 13.40 8.81 -28.25
N MET A 368 13.22 9.97 -27.61
CA MET A 368 13.32 11.26 -28.29
C MET A 368 14.69 11.50 -28.91
N ILE A 369 15.77 11.19 -28.19
CA ILE A 369 17.14 11.31 -28.70
C ILE A 369 17.34 10.39 -29.92
N VAL A 370 16.88 9.14 -29.83
CA VAL A 370 16.96 8.18 -30.95
C VAL A 370 16.20 8.71 -32.18
N CYS A 371 14.97 9.19 -31.99
CA CYS A 371 14.19 9.81 -33.08
C CYS A 371 14.93 10.99 -33.70
N MET A 372 15.55 11.86 -32.88
CA MET A 372 16.32 13.00 -33.38
C MET A 372 17.55 12.59 -34.17
N VAL A 373 18.26 11.56 -33.73
CA VAL A 373 19.43 11.01 -34.48
C VAL A 373 18.99 10.47 -35.84
N ILE A 374 17.90 9.70 -35.89
CA ILE A 374 17.31 9.17 -37.13
C ILE A 374 16.95 10.31 -38.09
N LEU A 375 16.28 11.33 -37.60
CA LEU A 375 15.89 12.50 -38.39
C LEU A 375 17.12 13.27 -38.91
N GLY A 376 18.12 13.50 -38.06
CA GLY A 376 19.38 14.13 -38.47
C GLY A 376 20.14 13.36 -39.56
N TRP A 377 20.13 12.01 -39.47
CA TRP A 377 20.68 11.16 -40.49
C TRP A 377 19.91 11.22 -41.81
N MET A 378 18.57 11.22 -41.76
CA MET A 378 17.72 11.35 -42.93
C MET A 378 17.92 12.71 -43.64
N ILE A 379 17.97 13.80 -42.89
CA ILE A 379 18.17 15.16 -43.45
C ILE A 379 19.53 15.24 -44.20
N LYS A 380 20.59 14.65 -43.66
CA LYS A 380 21.88 14.60 -44.33
C LYS A 380 21.83 13.85 -45.66
N LYS A 381 20.92 12.90 -45.82
CA LYS A 381 20.75 12.09 -47.06
C LYS A 381 19.91 12.78 -48.13
N ILE A 382 19.11 13.81 -47.79
CA ILE A 382 18.32 14.56 -48.74
C ILE A 382 19.27 15.38 -49.65
N LYS A 383 19.40 14.96 -50.91
CA LYS A 383 20.15 15.73 -51.93
C LYS A 383 19.39 16.98 -52.27
N ILE A 384 19.85 18.10 -51.81
CA ILE A 384 19.20 19.44 -51.95
C ILE A 384 19.04 19.85 -53.40
N ALA A 385 19.86 19.31 -54.33
CA ALA A 385 19.72 19.50 -55.79
C ALA A 385 18.40 19.00 -56.37
N GLN A 386 17.72 18.02 -55.71
CA GLN A 386 16.41 17.55 -56.10
C GLN A 386 15.26 18.43 -55.57
N ALA A 387 15.46 19.08 -54.39
CA ALA A 387 14.45 19.98 -53.83
C ALA A 387 14.31 21.31 -54.60
N LEU A 388 15.40 21.77 -55.22
CA LEU A 388 15.36 22.96 -56.10
C LEU A 388 14.69 22.69 -57.45
N LYS A 389 14.67 21.44 -57.92
CA LYS A 389 14.08 21.04 -59.19
C LYS A 389 12.56 20.82 -59.10
N LEU A 390 12.02 20.58 -57.91
CA LEU A 390 10.59 20.41 -57.64
C LEU A 390 9.86 21.75 -57.39
N GLY A 391 10.55 22.86 -57.38
CA GLY A 391 9.97 24.21 -57.23
C GLY A 391 9.85 24.95 -58.61
N GLU A 392 10.14 24.27 -59.72
CA GLU A 392 9.99 24.82 -61.10
C GLU A 392 8.78 24.23 -61.83
N ASP A 393 8.01 23.30 -61.26
CA ASP A 393 6.71 22.85 -61.71
C ASP A 393 5.62 23.48 -60.75
#